data_3dfd99c3f03d93b669ece8ff6cea663c
#
_entry.id   3dfd99c3f03d93b669ece8ff6cea663c
#
_cell.length_a   1.000
_cell.length_b   1.000
_cell.length_c   1.000
_cell.angle_alpha   90.00
_cell.angle_beta   90.00
_cell.angle_gamma   90.00
#
_symmetry.space_group_name_H-M   'P 1'
#
loop_
_entity.id
_entity.type
_entity.pdbx_description
1 polymer ?
#
loop_
_entity_poly.entity_id
_entity_poly.type
_entity_poly.pdbx_seq_one_letter_code
_entity_poly.pdbx_strand_id
1 'polypeptide(L)'
;MSTMMKKYRSNFEPGTTRWALRKAQWRALGISDEDMEKPKIAIINSSSELSICFSHLDEVAAIVKQSIRDAGGLPFEIKTTAPSDFITGAGRGGRYLMPSRDLLVNDIEVAVEGALLDGMVCLSSCDKTAPAHMMAAARLDIPTILVIGGYQACGKVAGNKVDIEDVFESVGELAAKKISIKDISDMCDVAVQGPGVCAGMGTANTMHIMAEAIGMTLPGSAPVAARSDRMKQLASEAGHRIVDLVNKNIRPKQIMTPLAFENAISVGLAVSGSINMLRHLQGVAAEGEIDVDVYRLLDEIGRRVPLLCAIKPNGSGRIEDLEAAGGALAVMKRLEPVLNGDVMTVTGRTLKENLTHARVLDGKIIATLEQPLNPGPSVIMLRGSLAPEGAIMKLGIGGKAATFRGRCRVFENQEEAMAALSAGEITGGQVIVLRGLGARGGPGVASASWFVAAVNGTRLGEEIAVITDGQLSGLNRGFTIGQVMPEAADGGPIALVRDGDEVFIDVTGRKVELNIDAGELAARRAALAPFVPAERRGWLRIYQHMVQPLSKGGTLKPNL
;
A
#
# COMPACT_ATOMS: atom_id res chain seq x y z
N MET A 1 -4.32 43.79 -26.40
CA MET A 1 -3.54 42.54 -26.45
C MET A 1 -4.53 41.38 -26.24
N SER A 2 -4.85 40.61 -27.27
CA SER A 2 -5.67 39.41 -27.15
C SER A 2 -4.87 38.39 -26.33
N THR A 3 -5.27 38.13 -25.10
CA THR A 3 -4.72 37.06 -24.31
C THR A 3 -5.05 35.78 -25.07
N MET A 4 -4.06 35.09 -25.66
CA MET A 4 -4.27 33.79 -26.25
C MET A 4 -4.85 32.90 -25.14
N MET A 5 -6.14 32.56 -25.25
CA MET A 5 -6.78 31.62 -24.33
C MET A 5 -6.02 30.30 -24.38
N LYS A 6 -5.60 29.83 -23.21
CA LYS A 6 -4.90 28.55 -23.08
C LYS A 6 -5.82 27.43 -23.54
N LYS A 7 -5.41 26.68 -24.56
CA LYS A 7 -6.21 25.58 -25.07
C LYS A 7 -5.96 24.32 -24.21
N TYR A 8 -6.95 23.93 -23.40
CA TYR A 8 -6.92 22.67 -22.63
C TYR A 8 -7.23 21.48 -23.54
N ARG A 9 -6.74 20.28 -23.20
CA ARG A 9 -7.02 19.04 -23.96
C ARG A 9 -8.51 18.69 -24.00
N SER A 10 -9.25 19.16 -23.02
CA SER A 10 -10.70 19.01 -22.92
C SER A 10 -11.51 19.96 -23.80
N ASN A 11 -10.90 21.01 -24.39
CA ASN A 11 -11.59 21.97 -25.23
C ASN A 11 -11.64 21.46 -26.68
N PHE A 12 -12.84 21.29 -27.20
CA PHE A 12 -13.07 20.88 -28.60
C PHE A 12 -13.37 22.08 -29.45
N GLU A 13 -13.02 21.97 -30.74
CA GLU A 13 -13.26 23.02 -31.73
C GLU A 13 -14.76 23.19 -31.95
N PRO A 14 -15.30 24.42 -31.86
CA PRO A 14 -16.70 24.71 -32.16
C PRO A 14 -17.16 24.20 -33.53
N GLY A 15 -18.37 23.64 -33.58
CA GLY A 15 -18.93 23.05 -34.81
C GLY A 15 -18.59 21.56 -35.00
N THR A 16 -17.64 20.99 -34.24
CA THR A 16 -17.40 19.54 -34.29
C THR A 16 -18.48 18.76 -33.53
N THR A 17 -18.71 17.51 -33.92
CA THR A 17 -19.66 16.63 -33.22
C THR A 17 -19.33 16.49 -31.74
N ARG A 18 -18.05 16.32 -31.39
CA ARG A 18 -17.62 16.21 -29.99
C ARG A 18 -17.98 17.47 -29.19
N TRP A 19 -17.71 18.64 -29.74
CA TRP A 19 -18.07 19.91 -29.10
C TRP A 19 -19.59 20.02 -28.92
N ALA A 20 -20.38 19.77 -29.97
CA ALA A 20 -21.83 19.92 -29.92
C ALA A 20 -22.48 18.99 -28.87
N LEU A 21 -22.09 17.70 -28.87
CA LEU A 21 -22.64 16.72 -27.93
C LEU A 21 -22.23 17.04 -26.49
N ARG A 22 -20.95 17.38 -26.24
CA ARG A 22 -20.47 17.76 -24.91
C ARG A 22 -21.17 19.03 -24.40
N LYS A 23 -21.28 20.02 -25.24
CA LYS A 23 -21.99 21.27 -24.91
C LYS A 23 -23.45 21.01 -24.54
N ALA A 24 -24.17 20.20 -25.31
CA ALA A 24 -25.57 19.86 -25.04
C ALA A 24 -25.71 19.15 -23.67
N GLN A 25 -24.89 18.14 -23.40
CA GLN A 25 -24.90 17.40 -22.13
C GLN A 25 -24.58 18.31 -20.93
N TRP A 26 -23.54 19.11 -21.03
CA TRP A 26 -23.08 19.94 -19.91
C TRP A 26 -24.00 21.15 -19.67
N ARG A 27 -24.59 21.71 -20.73
CA ARG A 27 -25.64 22.73 -20.57
C ARG A 27 -26.86 22.22 -19.80
N ALA A 28 -27.24 20.95 -20.03
CA ALA A 28 -28.31 20.30 -19.27
C ALA A 28 -27.96 20.12 -17.76
N LEU A 29 -26.67 20.07 -17.43
CA LEU A 29 -26.16 20.07 -16.05
C LEU A 29 -26.01 21.49 -15.46
N GLY A 30 -26.38 22.55 -16.20
CA GLY A 30 -26.26 23.95 -15.77
C GLY A 30 -24.88 24.56 -15.96
N ILE A 31 -23.96 23.87 -16.67
CA ILE A 31 -22.61 24.38 -16.92
C ILE A 31 -22.70 25.48 -18.02
N SER A 32 -22.14 26.66 -17.74
CA SER A 32 -22.14 27.79 -18.66
C SER A 32 -21.10 27.63 -19.78
N ASP A 33 -21.20 28.45 -20.83
CA ASP A 33 -20.18 28.49 -21.87
C ASP A 33 -18.83 28.97 -21.34
N GLU A 34 -18.84 29.91 -20.38
CA GLU A 34 -17.64 30.38 -19.69
C GLU A 34 -16.98 29.27 -18.88
N ASP A 35 -17.78 28.45 -18.15
CA ASP A 35 -17.26 27.32 -17.40
C ASP A 35 -16.63 26.25 -18.31
N MET A 36 -17.18 26.09 -19.52
CA MET A 36 -16.63 25.14 -20.51
C MET A 36 -15.24 25.52 -21.01
N GLU A 37 -14.80 26.77 -20.82
CA GLU A 37 -13.45 27.19 -21.18
C GLU A 37 -12.43 26.95 -20.05
N LYS A 38 -12.89 26.72 -18.80
CA LYS A 38 -12.03 26.43 -17.64
C LYS A 38 -11.39 25.04 -17.73
N PRO A 39 -10.27 24.77 -17.05
CA PRO A 39 -9.70 23.41 -16.96
C PRO A 39 -10.67 22.47 -16.24
N LYS A 40 -10.90 21.29 -16.79
CA LYS A 40 -11.82 20.26 -16.26
C LYS A 40 -11.05 19.30 -15.38
N ILE A 41 -11.41 19.28 -14.11
CA ILE A 41 -10.71 18.54 -13.07
C ILE A 41 -11.58 17.38 -12.58
N ALA A 42 -11.07 16.15 -12.72
CA ALA A 42 -11.68 14.99 -12.09
C ALA A 42 -11.46 15.02 -10.57
N ILE A 43 -12.46 14.64 -9.79
CA ILE A 43 -12.31 14.29 -8.37
C ILE A 43 -12.62 12.82 -8.25
N ILE A 44 -11.61 12.01 -8.05
CA ILE A 44 -11.71 10.55 -7.90
C ILE A 44 -12.09 10.26 -6.47
N ASN A 45 -13.31 9.76 -6.27
CA ASN A 45 -13.93 9.58 -4.97
C ASN A 45 -14.44 8.16 -4.77
N SER A 46 -13.81 7.43 -3.85
CA SER A 46 -14.20 6.08 -3.43
C SER A 46 -15.14 6.08 -2.22
N SER A 47 -15.93 7.14 -2.00
CA SER A 47 -16.89 7.19 -0.88
C SER A 47 -17.86 6.01 -0.92
N SER A 48 -18.07 5.38 0.24
CA SER A 48 -18.95 4.22 0.36
C SER A 48 -19.39 4.02 1.82
N GLU A 49 -20.63 3.54 2.00
CA GLU A 49 -21.18 3.12 3.30
C GLU A 49 -20.72 1.72 3.72
N LEU A 50 -20.08 0.95 2.81
CA LEU A 50 -19.57 -0.38 3.11
C LEU A 50 -18.47 -0.38 4.18
N SER A 51 -17.71 0.69 4.28
CA SER A 51 -16.60 0.77 5.23
C SER A 51 -16.43 2.18 5.77
N ILE A 52 -16.23 2.27 7.06
CA ILE A 52 -15.94 3.52 7.76
C ILE A 52 -14.74 4.27 7.18
N CYS A 53 -13.77 3.55 6.57
CA CYS A 53 -12.59 4.14 5.95
C CYS A 53 -12.93 5.17 4.86
N PHE A 54 -14.07 5.03 4.20
CA PHE A 54 -14.48 5.84 3.05
C PHE A 54 -15.66 6.77 3.33
N SER A 55 -16.34 6.61 4.46
CA SER A 55 -17.65 7.21 4.73
C SER A 55 -17.65 8.75 4.76
N HIS A 56 -16.49 9.39 4.94
CA HIS A 56 -16.33 10.85 5.02
C HIS A 56 -15.83 11.48 3.71
N LEU A 57 -15.52 10.69 2.68
CA LEU A 57 -14.88 11.23 1.49
C LEU A 57 -15.80 12.15 0.67
N ASP A 58 -17.12 12.05 0.81
CA ASP A 58 -18.05 13.00 0.19
C ASP A 58 -17.92 14.41 0.79
N GLU A 59 -17.65 14.50 2.09
CA GLU A 59 -17.37 15.79 2.76
C GLU A 59 -16.08 16.41 2.22
N VAL A 60 -15.04 15.56 2.03
CA VAL A 60 -13.75 15.99 1.44
C VAL A 60 -13.92 16.42 -0.01
N ALA A 61 -14.69 15.66 -0.80
CA ALA A 61 -15.00 15.99 -2.18
C ALA A 61 -15.69 17.35 -2.31
N ALA A 62 -16.60 17.67 -1.40
CA ALA A 62 -17.30 18.96 -1.40
C ALA A 62 -16.32 20.14 -1.18
N ILE A 63 -15.36 19.99 -0.26
CA ILE A 63 -14.31 20.98 0.00
C ILE A 63 -13.45 21.17 -1.26
N VAL A 64 -12.96 20.06 -1.83
CA VAL A 64 -12.11 20.08 -3.04
C VAL A 64 -12.85 20.72 -4.22
N LYS A 65 -14.14 20.37 -4.43
CA LYS A 65 -14.98 20.98 -5.49
C LYS A 65 -15.04 22.50 -5.37
N GLN A 66 -15.31 22.98 -4.15
CA GLN A 66 -15.39 24.43 -3.94
C GLN A 66 -14.05 25.11 -4.24
N SER A 67 -12.95 24.58 -3.72
CA SER A 67 -11.61 25.14 -3.91
C SER A 67 -11.15 25.11 -5.37
N ILE A 68 -11.54 24.08 -6.16
CA ILE A 68 -11.29 24.05 -7.61
C ILE A 68 -12.05 25.18 -8.31
N ARG A 69 -13.33 25.43 -7.94
CA ARG A 69 -14.12 26.52 -8.52
C ARG A 69 -13.52 27.89 -8.17
N ASP A 70 -13.11 28.07 -6.92
CA ASP A 70 -12.49 29.33 -6.43
C ASP A 70 -11.17 29.61 -7.17
N ALA A 71 -10.44 28.55 -7.56
CA ALA A 71 -9.22 28.64 -8.37
C ALA A 71 -9.48 28.79 -9.88
N GLY A 72 -10.75 28.83 -10.32
CA GLY A 72 -11.11 28.99 -11.73
C GLY A 72 -11.13 27.69 -12.55
N GLY A 73 -11.24 26.52 -11.88
CA GLY A 73 -11.42 25.22 -12.51
C GLY A 73 -12.88 24.76 -12.54
N LEU A 74 -13.17 23.77 -13.36
CA LEU A 74 -14.49 23.09 -13.45
C LEU A 74 -14.36 21.66 -12.89
N PRO A 75 -14.87 21.37 -11.67
CA PRO A 75 -14.75 20.05 -11.06
C PRO A 75 -15.83 19.09 -11.54
N PHE A 76 -15.43 17.83 -11.77
CA PHE A 76 -16.30 16.68 -12.03
C PHE A 76 -15.98 15.57 -11.03
N GLU A 77 -16.95 15.20 -10.19
CA GLU A 77 -16.78 14.07 -9.29
C GLU A 77 -17.06 12.76 -10.00
N ILE A 78 -16.15 11.81 -9.84
CA ILE A 78 -16.22 10.45 -10.40
C ILE A 78 -16.24 9.49 -9.22
N LYS A 79 -17.31 8.72 -9.09
CA LYS A 79 -17.42 7.65 -8.09
C LYS A 79 -16.75 6.40 -8.61
N THR A 80 -15.94 5.77 -7.75
CA THR A 80 -15.19 4.56 -8.05
C THR A 80 -15.46 3.46 -7.05
N THR A 81 -14.94 2.26 -7.30
CA THR A 81 -14.92 1.17 -6.33
C THR A 81 -14.24 1.61 -5.03
N ALA A 82 -14.75 1.13 -3.89
CA ALA A 82 -14.24 1.43 -2.54
C ALA A 82 -13.74 0.16 -1.83
N PRO A 83 -12.55 -0.38 -2.18
CA PRO A 83 -12.04 -1.61 -1.60
C PRO A 83 -11.47 -1.36 -0.20
N SER A 84 -12.08 -1.99 0.81
CA SER A 84 -11.59 -1.99 2.19
C SER A 84 -11.00 -3.35 2.55
N ASP A 85 -9.78 -3.39 3.07
CA ASP A 85 -9.11 -4.65 3.37
C ASP A 85 -9.90 -5.51 4.38
N PHE A 86 -10.53 -4.93 5.39
CA PHE A 86 -11.30 -5.70 6.36
C PHE A 86 -12.70 -6.11 5.86
N ILE A 87 -13.37 -5.27 5.09
CA ILE A 87 -14.72 -5.56 4.60
C ILE A 87 -14.68 -6.36 3.29
N THR A 88 -13.93 -5.88 2.31
CA THR A 88 -13.76 -6.55 1.01
C THR A 88 -12.96 -7.86 1.16
N GLY A 89 -12.08 -7.94 2.16
CA GLY A 89 -11.28 -9.11 2.48
C GLY A 89 -12.06 -10.27 3.12
N ALA A 90 -13.28 -10.03 3.62
CA ALA A 90 -14.09 -11.07 4.25
C ALA A 90 -14.49 -12.20 3.28
N GLY A 91 -14.67 -11.87 1.98
CA GLY A 91 -15.08 -12.85 0.99
C GLY A 91 -13.89 -13.60 0.35
N ARG A 92 -14.04 -14.93 0.17
CA ARG A 92 -13.12 -15.79 -0.60
C ARG A 92 -11.64 -15.65 -0.19
N GLY A 93 -11.37 -15.59 1.12
CA GLY A 93 -10.00 -15.52 1.64
C GLY A 93 -9.24 -14.26 1.21
N GLY A 94 -9.92 -13.13 1.02
CA GLY A 94 -9.30 -11.86 0.65
C GLY A 94 -8.90 -11.73 -0.83
N ARG A 95 -9.35 -12.65 -1.69
CA ARG A 95 -8.95 -12.70 -3.11
C ARG A 95 -9.35 -11.48 -3.93
N TYR A 96 -10.28 -10.65 -3.46
CA TYR A 96 -10.66 -9.42 -4.16
C TYR A 96 -9.77 -8.21 -3.83
N LEU A 97 -8.88 -8.29 -2.83
CA LEU A 97 -8.11 -7.14 -2.35
C LEU A 97 -7.15 -6.57 -3.41
N MET A 98 -6.19 -7.35 -3.90
CA MET A 98 -5.28 -6.86 -4.96
C MET A 98 -5.99 -6.61 -6.29
N PRO A 99 -6.89 -7.50 -6.75
CA PRO A 99 -7.63 -7.25 -7.97
C PRO A 99 -8.43 -5.94 -7.95
N SER A 100 -8.90 -5.48 -6.79
CA SER A 100 -9.60 -4.18 -6.67
C SER A 100 -8.69 -2.99 -6.93
N ARG A 101 -7.39 -3.07 -6.58
CA ARG A 101 -6.40 -2.04 -6.91
C ARG A 101 -6.34 -1.81 -8.43
N ASP A 102 -6.17 -2.90 -9.17
CA ASP A 102 -6.02 -2.81 -10.63
C ASP A 102 -7.34 -2.49 -11.33
N LEU A 103 -8.50 -2.93 -10.78
CA LEU A 103 -9.81 -2.50 -11.25
C LEU A 103 -9.97 -0.98 -11.12
N LEU A 104 -9.59 -0.40 -9.99
CA LEU A 104 -9.67 1.03 -9.73
C LEU A 104 -8.82 1.84 -10.71
N VAL A 105 -7.61 1.37 -11.06
CA VAL A 105 -6.75 2.03 -12.07
C VAL A 105 -7.47 2.11 -13.41
N ASN A 106 -8.10 1.02 -13.85
CA ASN A 106 -8.80 0.97 -15.14
C ASN A 106 -10.12 1.77 -15.12
N ASP A 107 -10.82 1.80 -13.99
CA ASP A 107 -12.02 2.62 -13.79
C ASP A 107 -11.71 4.12 -13.92
N ILE A 108 -10.62 4.56 -13.28
CA ILE A 108 -10.12 5.95 -13.40
C ILE A 108 -9.74 6.27 -14.85
N GLU A 109 -9.00 5.39 -15.53
CA GLU A 109 -8.61 5.59 -16.93
C GLU A 109 -9.82 5.78 -17.82
N VAL A 110 -10.80 4.88 -17.75
CA VAL A 110 -12.02 4.94 -18.57
C VAL A 110 -12.76 6.27 -18.37
N ALA A 111 -12.90 6.71 -17.11
CA ALA A 111 -13.63 7.95 -16.81
C ALA A 111 -12.85 9.20 -17.22
N VAL A 112 -11.54 9.24 -16.95
CA VAL A 112 -10.72 10.44 -17.14
C VAL A 112 -10.25 10.60 -18.58
N GLU A 113 -9.72 9.53 -19.21
CA GLU A 113 -9.30 9.55 -20.61
C GLU A 113 -10.48 9.54 -21.55
N GLY A 114 -11.53 8.77 -21.27
CA GLY A 114 -12.76 8.79 -22.06
C GLY A 114 -13.41 10.16 -22.13
N ALA A 115 -13.34 10.94 -21.05
CA ALA A 115 -13.82 12.33 -21.01
C ALA A 115 -12.75 13.37 -21.41
N LEU A 116 -11.49 13.00 -21.59
CA LEU A 116 -10.35 13.91 -21.85
C LEU A 116 -10.27 15.05 -20.82
N LEU A 117 -10.31 14.72 -19.50
CA LEU A 117 -10.20 15.72 -18.44
C LEU A 117 -8.77 16.18 -18.29
N ASP A 118 -8.56 17.44 -17.84
CA ASP A 118 -7.26 18.12 -17.86
C ASP A 118 -6.36 17.82 -16.67
N GLY A 119 -6.94 17.34 -15.57
CA GLY A 119 -6.23 16.97 -14.35
C GLY A 119 -7.14 16.22 -13.40
N MET A 120 -6.56 15.69 -12.30
CA MET A 120 -7.34 14.96 -11.31
C MET A 120 -6.86 15.18 -9.87
N VAL A 121 -7.81 15.20 -8.95
CA VAL A 121 -7.60 15.10 -7.50
C VAL A 121 -8.08 13.73 -7.06
N CYS A 122 -7.23 12.93 -6.43
CA CYS A 122 -7.56 11.59 -5.98
C CYS A 122 -7.73 11.56 -4.45
N LEU A 123 -8.93 11.22 -3.97
CA LEU A 123 -9.22 11.10 -2.53
C LEU A 123 -8.78 9.72 -2.05
N SER A 124 -7.57 9.63 -1.49
CA SER A 124 -6.93 8.38 -1.10
C SER A 124 -7.25 8.00 0.34
N SER A 125 -7.74 6.79 0.57
CA SER A 125 -8.03 6.28 1.90
C SER A 125 -7.39 4.90 2.11
N CYS A 126 -8.11 3.80 2.14
CA CYS A 126 -7.66 2.46 2.51
C CYS A 126 -6.50 1.91 1.64
N ASP A 127 -6.00 0.74 1.98
CA ASP A 127 -4.77 0.07 1.50
C ASP A 127 -4.57 0.04 -0.02
N LYS A 128 -5.65 -0.04 -0.79
CA LYS A 128 -5.59 -0.22 -2.25
C LYS A 128 -5.84 1.06 -3.04
N THR A 129 -6.44 2.10 -2.43
CA THR A 129 -6.75 3.35 -3.17
C THR A 129 -5.53 4.20 -3.41
N ALA A 130 -4.69 4.48 -2.39
CA ALA A 130 -3.49 5.29 -2.58
C ALA A 130 -2.54 4.71 -3.65
N PRO A 131 -2.18 3.41 -3.63
CA PRO A 131 -1.37 2.85 -4.71
C PRO A 131 -2.08 2.87 -6.06
N ALA A 132 -3.39 2.59 -6.15
CA ALA A 132 -4.13 2.65 -7.41
C ALA A 132 -4.16 4.07 -7.98
N HIS A 133 -4.34 5.07 -7.14
CA HIS A 133 -4.32 6.48 -7.55
C HIS A 133 -2.96 6.90 -8.09
N MET A 134 -1.85 6.48 -7.44
CA MET A 134 -0.50 6.71 -7.94
C MET A 134 -0.24 5.95 -9.26
N MET A 135 -0.72 4.71 -9.39
CA MET A 135 -0.64 3.93 -10.63
C MET A 135 -1.39 4.62 -11.76
N ALA A 136 -2.64 5.05 -11.52
CA ALA A 136 -3.43 5.79 -12.50
C ALA A 136 -2.77 7.13 -12.88
N ALA A 137 -2.23 7.86 -11.91
CA ALA A 137 -1.49 9.10 -12.15
C ALA A 137 -0.27 8.87 -13.05
N ALA A 138 0.53 7.83 -12.76
CA ALA A 138 1.71 7.47 -13.54
C ALA A 138 1.36 7.03 -14.97
N ARG A 139 0.27 6.25 -15.14
CA ARG A 139 -0.21 5.77 -16.44
C ARG A 139 -0.74 6.90 -17.32
N LEU A 140 -1.61 7.75 -16.76
CA LEU A 140 -2.29 8.80 -17.51
C LEU A 140 -1.40 10.02 -17.77
N ASP A 141 -0.42 10.25 -16.93
CA ASP A 141 0.53 11.38 -16.98
C ASP A 141 -0.16 12.75 -17.23
N ILE A 142 -1.28 12.97 -16.55
CA ILE A 142 -1.94 14.27 -16.48
C ILE A 142 -1.71 14.90 -15.10
N PRO A 143 -1.73 16.24 -14.95
CA PRO A 143 -1.60 16.88 -13.66
C PRO A 143 -2.48 16.24 -12.60
N THR A 144 -1.86 15.78 -11.50
CA THR A 144 -2.54 14.98 -10.47
C THR A 144 -2.02 15.36 -9.09
N ILE A 145 -2.92 15.40 -8.11
CA ILE A 145 -2.60 15.52 -6.69
C ILE A 145 -3.44 14.54 -5.88
N LEU A 146 -2.83 13.90 -4.88
CA LEU A 146 -3.53 13.06 -3.92
C LEU A 146 -3.93 13.87 -2.69
N VAL A 147 -5.15 13.64 -2.20
CA VAL A 147 -5.66 14.10 -0.91
C VAL A 147 -5.78 12.89 0.01
N ILE A 148 -5.08 12.92 1.13
CA ILE A 148 -5.08 11.83 2.09
C ILE A 148 -6.34 11.88 2.95
N GLY A 149 -7.11 10.78 2.98
CA GLY A 149 -8.37 10.65 3.72
C GLY A 149 -8.20 10.59 5.24
N GLY A 150 -6.97 10.48 5.73
CA GLY A 150 -6.65 10.49 7.14
C GLY A 150 -6.90 9.17 7.86
N TYR A 151 -6.42 9.10 9.12
CA TYR A 151 -6.56 7.95 9.99
C TYR A 151 -7.68 8.14 11.01
N GLN A 152 -8.25 7.02 11.48
CA GLN A 152 -9.31 6.98 12.50
C GLN A 152 -8.72 7.11 13.91
N ALA A 153 -9.50 7.67 14.83
CA ALA A 153 -9.13 7.72 16.23
C ALA A 153 -9.28 6.34 16.91
N CYS A 154 -8.43 6.08 17.90
CA CYS A 154 -8.50 4.89 18.76
C CYS A 154 -9.55 5.06 19.86
N GLY A 155 -10.19 3.95 20.25
CA GLY A 155 -10.98 3.88 21.47
C GLY A 155 -10.18 3.54 22.71
N LYS A 156 -10.88 3.20 23.82
CA LYS A 156 -10.25 2.78 25.07
C LYS A 156 -11.05 1.66 25.74
N VAL A 157 -10.33 0.64 26.23
CA VAL A 157 -10.86 -0.41 27.10
C VAL A 157 -10.04 -0.40 28.39
N ALA A 158 -10.69 -0.30 29.53
CA ALA A 158 -10.03 -0.24 30.86
C ALA A 158 -8.86 0.77 30.92
N GLY A 159 -9.00 1.92 30.25
CA GLY A 159 -7.98 2.98 30.20
C GLY A 159 -6.90 2.81 29.13
N ASN A 160 -6.77 1.64 28.52
CA ASN A 160 -5.81 1.37 27.45
C ASN A 160 -6.41 1.72 26.08
N LYS A 161 -5.63 2.37 25.23
CA LYS A 161 -6.02 2.63 23.83
C LYS A 161 -6.16 1.31 23.07
N VAL A 162 -7.25 1.21 22.29
CA VAL A 162 -7.59 0.06 21.46
C VAL A 162 -7.93 0.53 20.06
N ASP A 163 -7.40 -0.16 19.05
CA ASP A 163 -7.69 0.05 17.63
C ASP A 163 -8.08 -1.27 16.94
N ILE A 164 -8.40 -1.22 15.66
CA ILE A 164 -8.80 -2.38 14.87
C ILE A 164 -7.69 -3.45 14.78
N GLU A 165 -6.40 -3.08 14.91
CA GLU A 165 -5.29 -4.03 14.93
C GLU A 165 -5.27 -4.82 16.25
N ASP A 166 -5.62 -4.18 17.39
CA ASP A 166 -5.78 -4.88 18.67
C ASP A 166 -6.91 -5.92 18.59
N VAL A 167 -8.04 -5.57 17.99
CA VAL A 167 -9.15 -6.52 17.76
C VAL A 167 -8.67 -7.70 16.91
N PHE A 168 -7.92 -7.43 15.85
CA PHE A 168 -7.39 -8.45 14.95
C PHE A 168 -6.41 -9.41 15.66
N GLU A 169 -5.49 -8.89 16.48
CA GLU A 169 -4.56 -9.70 17.30
C GLU A 169 -5.31 -10.55 18.33
N SER A 170 -6.36 -9.99 18.94
CA SER A 170 -7.14 -10.67 19.99
C SER A 170 -7.85 -11.94 19.52
N VAL A 171 -8.08 -12.10 18.22
CA VAL A 171 -8.59 -13.38 17.66
C VAL A 171 -7.62 -14.53 17.93
N GLY A 172 -6.30 -14.28 17.88
CA GLY A 172 -5.29 -15.28 18.25
C GLY A 172 -5.31 -15.60 19.76
N GLU A 173 -5.54 -14.61 20.61
CA GLU A 173 -5.67 -14.80 22.06
C GLU A 173 -6.93 -15.58 22.43
N LEU A 174 -8.03 -15.36 21.71
CA LEU A 174 -9.26 -16.16 21.84
C LEU A 174 -9.00 -17.63 21.46
N ALA A 175 -8.34 -17.88 20.33
CA ALA A 175 -7.97 -19.23 19.90
C ALA A 175 -7.07 -19.92 20.95
N ALA A 176 -6.20 -19.17 21.62
CA ALA A 176 -5.37 -19.63 22.72
C ALA A 176 -6.11 -19.71 24.09
N LYS A 177 -7.43 -19.41 24.13
CA LYS A 177 -8.28 -19.40 25.34
C LYS A 177 -7.78 -18.45 26.43
N LYS A 178 -7.09 -17.39 26.07
CA LYS A 178 -6.60 -16.36 27.01
C LYS A 178 -7.64 -15.28 27.30
N ILE A 179 -8.56 -15.04 26.38
CA ILE A 179 -9.67 -14.10 26.47
C ILE A 179 -10.97 -14.73 26.01
N SER A 180 -12.10 -14.09 26.31
CA SER A 180 -13.45 -14.54 25.92
C SER A 180 -13.95 -13.81 24.67
N ILE A 181 -15.02 -14.35 24.05
CA ILE A 181 -15.75 -13.66 22.96
C ILE A 181 -16.28 -12.31 23.44
N LYS A 182 -16.70 -12.22 24.73
CA LYS A 182 -17.18 -10.96 25.31
C LYS A 182 -16.07 -9.89 25.31
N ASP A 183 -14.85 -10.25 25.67
CA ASP A 183 -13.73 -9.31 25.68
C ASP A 183 -13.47 -8.74 24.28
N ILE A 184 -13.52 -9.58 23.24
CA ILE A 184 -13.39 -9.13 21.85
C ILE A 184 -14.57 -8.22 21.46
N SER A 185 -15.82 -8.59 21.86
CA SER A 185 -16.99 -7.77 21.56
C SER A 185 -16.87 -6.38 22.19
N ASP A 186 -16.46 -6.32 23.45
CA ASP A 186 -16.25 -5.05 24.18
C ASP A 186 -15.15 -4.19 23.50
N MET A 187 -14.13 -4.83 22.92
CA MET A 187 -13.11 -4.15 22.11
C MET A 187 -13.68 -3.64 20.78
N CYS A 188 -14.48 -4.47 20.08
CA CYS A 188 -15.10 -4.08 18.80
C CYS A 188 -15.96 -2.83 18.93
N ASP A 189 -16.69 -2.67 20.06
CA ASP A 189 -17.59 -1.55 20.29
C ASP A 189 -16.85 -0.21 20.37
N VAL A 190 -15.56 -0.21 20.67
CA VAL A 190 -14.79 1.01 20.91
C VAL A 190 -13.54 1.17 20.02
N ALA A 191 -13.09 0.12 19.34
CA ALA A 191 -11.81 0.13 18.62
C ALA A 191 -11.74 1.17 17.49
N VAL A 192 -12.88 1.49 16.88
CA VAL A 192 -12.97 2.40 15.73
C VAL A 192 -13.80 3.63 16.11
N GLN A 193 -13.14 4.77 16.28
CA GLN A 193 -13.76 6.03 16.69
C GLN A 193 -13.71 7.05 15.53
N GLY A 194 -14.62 6.87 14.58
CA GLY A 194 -14.77 7.76 13.42
C GLY A 194 -14.15 7.23 12.13
N PRO A 195 -14.22 8.01 11.04
CA PRO A 195 -13.78 7.58 9.73
C PRO A 195 -12.25 7.63 9.58
N GLY A 196 -11.78 7.16 8.43
CA GLY A 196 -10.37 7.12 8.09
C GLY A 196 -9.78 5.70 8.12
N VAL A 197 -8.48 5.60 7.84
CA VAL A 197 -7.77 4.31 7.82
C VAL A 197 -7.35 3.87 9.22
N CYS A 198 -6.92 2.62 9.37
CA CYS A 198 -6.47 2.07 10.65
C CYS A 198 -5.43 2.98 11.33
N ALA A 199 -5.44 3.00 12.68
CA ALA A 199 -4.61 3.89 13.48
C ALA A 199 -3.16 3.40 13.69
N GLY A 200 -2.72 2.39 12.95
CA GLY A 200 -1.36 1.84 12.98
C GLY A 200 -0.57 2.09 11.69
N MET A 201 0.70 1.66 11.67
CA MET A 201 1.57 1.68 10.48
C MET A 201 1.29 0.47 9.58
N GLY A 202 0.00 0.30 9.20
CA GLY A 202 -0.43 -0.65 8.19
C GLY A 202 -0.13 -0.14 6.77
N THR A 203 -0.64 -0.86 5.76
CA THR A 203 -0.38 -0.50 4.35
C THR A 203 -0.96 0.85 3.99
N ALA A 204 -2.14 1.22 4.50
CA ALA A 204 -2.79 2.50 4.18
C ALA A 204 -1.91 3.69 4.59
N ASN A 205 -1.55 3.81 5.88
CA ASN A 205 -0.68 4.90 6.34
C ASN A 205 0.72 4.84 5.70
N THR A 206 1.27 3.65 5.46
CA THR A 206 2.53 3.51 4.73
C THR A 206 2.41 4.12 3.33
N MET A 207 1.37 3.78 2.56
CA MET A 207 1.20 4.30 1.20
C MET A 207 0.86 5.79 1.17
N HIS A 208 0.21 6.32 2.20
CA HIS A 208 0.05 7.76 2.38
C HIS A 208 1.40 8.46 2.57
N ILE A 209 2.26 7.91 3.43
CA ILE A 209 3.64 8.39 3.64
C ILE A 209 4.46 8.26 2.34
N MET A 210 4.32 7.18 1.59
CA MET A 210 4.98 7.01 0.29
C MET A 210 4.53 8.07 -0.72
N ALA A 211 3.24 8.39 -0.76
CA ALA A 211 2.71 9.45 -1.63
C ALA A 211 3.32 10.83 -1.29
N GLU A 212 3.53 11.12 0.00
CA GLU A 212 4.20 12.35 0.44
C GLU A 212 5.70 12.33 0.12
N ALA A 213 6.37 11.19 0.35
CA ALA A 213 7.81 11.05 0.10
C ALA A 213 8.18 11.12 -1.40
N ILE A 214 7.30 10.62 -2.28
CA ILE A 214 7.43 10.77 -3.74
C ILE A 214 7.13 12.22 -4.18
N GLY A 215 6.32 12.96 -3.41
CA GLY A 215 5.91 14.31 -3.73
C GLY A 215 4.55 14.44 -4.43
N MET A 216 3.68 13.42 -4.36
CA MET A 216 2.36 13.39 -5.02
C MET A 216 1.22 13.92 -4.15
N THR A 217 1.50 14.30 -2.90
CA THR A 217 0.57 14.99 -1.99
C THR A 217 1.25 16.20 -1.34
N LEU A 218 0.47 17.07 -0.69
CA LEU A 218 1.01 18.26 -0.02
C LEU A 218 1.87 17.86 1.19
N PRO A 219 2.92 18.63 1.51
CA PRO A 219 3.75 18.42 2.68
C PRO A 219 2.93 18.45 3.99
N GLY A 220 3.18 17.47 4.87
CA GLY A 220 2.46 17.31 6.14
C GLY A 220 1.05 16.75 5.98
N SER A 221 0.79 16.00 4.90
CA SER A 221 -0.45 15.26 4.68
C SER A 221 -0.47 13.88 5.32
N ALA A 222 0.69 13.28 5.63
CA ALA A 222 0.77 11.91 6.11
C ALA A 222 1.65 11.77 7.37
N PRO A 223 1.09 11.23 8.46
CA PRO A 223 -0.33 11.01 8.69
C PRO A 223 -1.08 12.28 9.06
N VAL A 224 -2.38 12.28 8.87
CA VAL A 224 -3.31 13.33 9.31
C VAL A 224 -4.58 12.69 9.86
N ALA A 225 -5.11 13.19 10.97
CA ALA A 225 -6.36 12.68 11.53
C ALA A 225 -7.55 13.00 10.61
N ALA A 226 -8.40 12.00 10.33
CA ALA A 226 -9.59 12.18 9.50
C ALA A 226 -10.55 13.22 10.12
N ARG A 227 -11.21 14.02 9.26
CA ARG A 227 -12.10 15.12 9.65
C ARG A 227 -11.46 16.24 10.48
N SER A 228 -10.14 16.21 10.74
CA SER A 228 -9.46 17.32 11.41
C SER A 228 -9.49 18.60 10.57
N ASP A 229 -9.35 19.74 11.22
CA ASP A 229 -9.27 21.03 10.50
C ASP A 229 -8.03 21.07 9.60
N ARG A 230 -6.93 20.42 10.01
CA ARG A 230 -5.73 20.28 9.18
C ARG A 230 -6.03 19.51 7.90
N MET A 231 -6.74 18.38 7.98
CA MET A 231 -7.14 17.62 6.79
C MET A 231 -8.02 18.44 5.85
N LYS A 232 -9.01 19.19 6.38
CA LYS A 232 -9.88 20.07 5.58
C LYS A 232 -9.09 21.17 4.88
N GLN A 233 -8.11 21.76 5.58
CA GLN A 233 -7.20 22.77 5.02
C GLN A 233 -6.39 22.18 3.87
N LEU A 234 -5.78 20.99 4.05
CA LEU A 234 -5.02 20.30 3.00
C LEU A 234 -5.89 19.94 1.79
N ALA A 235 -7.14 19.51 2.02
CA ALA A 235 -8.09 19.25 0.94
C ALA A 235 -8.41 20.51 0.13
N SER A 236 -8.63 21.64 0.82
CA SER A 236 -8.85 22.93 0.16
C SER A 236 -7.62 23.39 -0.63
N GLU A 237 -6.44 23.31 -0.03
CA GLU A 237 -5.19 23.68 -0.69
C GLU A 237 -4.92 22.80 -1.94
N ALA A 238 -5.22 21.50 -1.87
CA ALA A 238 -5.09 20.59 -3.01
C ALA A 238 -6.04 20.98 -4.16
N GLY A 239 -7.27 21.42 -3.85
CA GLY A 239 -8.22 21.92 -4.84
C GLY A 239 -7.73 23.16 -5.59
N HIS A 240 -7.07 24.08 -4.90
CA HIS A 240 -6.41 25.23 -5.54
C HIS A 240 -5.18 24.79 -6.33
N ARG A 241 -4.37 23.91 -5.76
CA ARG A 241 -3.10 23.46 -6.33
C ARG A 241 -3.28 22.69 -7.65
N ILE A 242 -4.31 21.87 -7.79
CA ILE A 242 -4.50 21.11 -9.04
C ILE A 242 -4.71 22.03 -10.25
N VAL A 243 -5.40 23.17 -10.09
CA VAL A 243 -5.58 24.15 -11.16
C VAL A 243 -4.24 24.78 -11.57
N ASP A 244 -3.38 25.08 -10.59
CA ASP A 244 -2.00 25.54 -10.84
C ASP A 244 -1.18 24.49 -11.59
N LEU A 245 -1.25 23.21 -11.18
CA LEU A 245 -0.53 22.12 -11.83
C LEU A 245 -0.94 21.99 -13.30
N VAL A 246 -2.25 22.04 -13.59
CA VAL A 246 -2.77 22.03 -14.97
C VAL A 246 -2.27 23.24 -15.74
N ASN A 247 -2.31 24.43 -15.12
CA ASN A 247 -1.84 25.65 -15.77
C ASN A 247 -0.35 25.66 -16.09
N LYS A 248 0.46 25.06 -15.22
CA LYS A 248 1.92 24.94 -15.37
C LYS A 248 2.34 23.67 -16.12
N ASN A 249 1.39 22.78 -16.41
CA ASN A 249 1.62 21.46 -17.02
C ASN A 249 2.63 20.61 -16.24
N ILE A 250 2.53 20.62 -14.90
CA ILE A 250 3.33 19.77 -14.02
C ILE A 250 2.66 18.41 -13.93
N ARG A 251 3.33 17.37 -14.42
CA ARG A 251 2.79 16.04 -14.59
C ARG A 251 3.44 14.99 -13.67
N PRO A 252 2.77 13.88 -13.37
CA PRO A 252 3.29 12.83 -12.52
C PRO A 252 4.67 12.31 -12.90
N LYS A 253 4.98 12.10 -14.18
CA LYS A 253 6.31 11.60 -14.62
C LYS A 253 7.45 12.59 -14.37
N GLN A 254 7.16 13.86 -14.13
CA GLN A 254 8.16 14.85 -13.70
C GLN A 254 8.44 14.77 -12.19
N ILE A 255 7.51 14.21 -11.42
CA ILE A 255 7.57 14.05 -9.96
C ILE A 255 8.03 12.63 -9.58
N MET A 256 7.40 11.61 -10.15
CA MET A 256 7.67 10.21 -9.90
C MET A 256 8.94 9.73 -10.63
N THR A 257 10.07 10.37 -10.36
CA THR A 257 11.37 10.00 -10.94
C THR A 257 12.00 8.84 -10.16
N PRO A 258 12.99 8.12 -10.72
CA PRO A 258 13.74 7.10 -9.99
C PRO A 258 14.28 7.61 -8.64
N LEU A 259 14.78 8.86 -8.58
CA LEU A 259 15.25 9.49 -7.34
C LEU A 259 14.13 9.71 -6.31
N ALA A 260 12.90 9.98 -6.75
CA ALA A 260 11.74 10.08 -5.87
C ALA A 260 11.35 8.71 -5.27
N PHE A 261 11.52 7.62 -6.04
CA PHE A 261 11.35 6.26 -5.51
C PHE A 261 12.43 5.89 -4.48
N GLU A 262 13.68 6.31 -4.68
CA GLU A 262 14.73 6.16 -3.65
C GLU A 262 14.33 6.86 -2.35
N ASN A 263 13.80 8.09 -2.43
CA ASN A 263 13.29 8.81 -1.27
C ASN A 263 12.17 8.03 -0.57
N ALA A 264 11.19 7.53 -1.33
CA ALA A 264 10.09 6.76 -0.78
C ALA A 264 10.57 5.49 -0.05
N ILE A 265 11.48 4.72 -0.65
CA ILE A 265 12.05 3.52 0.00
C ILE A 265 12.82 3.91 1.27
N SER A 266 13.61 4.99 1.23
CA SER A 266 14.34 5.49 2.39
C SER A 266 13.39 5.82 3.55
N VAL A 267 12.32 6.57 3.27
CA VAL A 267 11.31 6.93 4.28
C VAL A 267 10.57 5.67 4.78
N GLY A 268 10.18 4.77 3.88
CA GLY A 268 9.49 3.53 4.22
C GLY A 268 10.29 2.64 5.17
N LEU A 269 11.60 2.53 4.95
CA LEU A 269 12.51 1.82 5.84
C LEU A 269 12.65 2.51 7.20
N ALA A 270 12.78 3.83 7.21
CA ALA A 270 12.96 4.61 8.44
C ALA A 270 11.74 4.56 9.37
N VAL A 271 10.52 4.38 8.83
CA VAL A 271 9.27 4.28 9.62
C VAL A 271 8.80 2.85 9.85
N SER A 272 9.59 1.83 9.48
CA SER A 272 9.15 0.42 9.51
C SER A 272 7.82 0.20 8.80
N GLY A 273 7.67 0.75 7.61
CA GLY A 273 6.46 0.66 6.79
C GLY A 273 6.04 -0.78 6.47
N SER A 274 4.83 -0.94 5.97
CA SER A 274 4.32 -2.23 5.52
C SER A 274 5.13 -2.76 4.35
N ILE A 275 5.46 -4.05 4.37
CA ILE A 275 6.17 -4.73 3.26
C ILE A 275 5.40 -4.62 1.93
N ASN A 276 4.10 -4.36 1.99
CA ASN A 276 3.25 -4.21 0.83
C ASN A 276 3.61 -2.98 -0.02
N MET A 277 4.31 -1.99 0.57
CA MET A 277 4.78 -0.82 -0.18
C MET A 277 5.64 -1.21 -1.38
N LEU A 278 6.43 -2.28 -1.27
CA LEU A 278 7.37 -2.69 -2.32
C LEU A 278 6.63 -3.07 -3.61
N ARG A 279 5.67 -3.99 -3.53
CA ARG A 279 4.88 -4.38 -4.70
C ARG A 279 4.00 -3.23 -5.23
N HIS A 280 3.53 -2.35 -4.34
CA HIS A 280 2.72 -1.21 -4.76
C HIS A 280 3.55 -0.16 -5.48
N LEU A 281 4.73 0.18 -4.97
CA LEU A 281 5.66 1.08 -5.64
C LEU A 281 6.17 0.48 -6.96
N GLN A 282 6.47 -0.83 -6.98
CA GLN A 282 6.83 -1.52 -8.24
C GLN A 282 5.66 -1.48 -9.24
N GLY A 283 4.42 -1.56 -8.78
CA GLY A 283 3.23 -1.40 -9.61
C GLY A 283 3.10 0.02 -10.17
N VAL A 284 3.38 1.04 -9.36
CA VAL A 284 3.41 2.45 -9.81
C VAL A 284 4.49 2.65 -10.89
N ALA A 285 5.69 2.12 -10.66
CA ALA A 285 6.77 2.19 -11.63
C ALA A 285 6.41 1.50 -12.96
N ALA A 286 5.81 0.31 -12.88
CA ALA A 286 5.39 -0.47 -14.05
C ALA A 286 4.31 0.25 -14.88
N GLU A 287 3.31 0.86 -14.21
CA GLU A 287 2.24 1.61 -14.88
C GLU A 287 2.73 2.93 -15.50
N GLY A 288 3.71 3.57 -14.88
CA GLY A 288 4.33 4.79 -15.40
C GLY A 288 5.44 4.54 -16.42
N GLU A 289 5.82 3.29 -16.65
CA GLU A 289 7.01 2.93 -17.44
C GLU A 289 8.27 3.64 -16.92
N ILE A 290 8.37 3.75 -15.59
CA ILE A 290 9.50 4.39 -14.90
C ILE A 290 10.58 3.32 -14.71
N ASP A 291 11.79 3.62 -15.16
CA ASP A 291 12.94 2.70 -15.08
C ASP A 291 13.48 2.62 -13.65
N VAL A 292 12.79 1.84 -12.83
CA VAL A 292 13.17 1.56 -11.44
C VAL A 292 12.84 0.13 -11.05
N ASP A 293 13.75 -0.53 -10.37
CA ASP A 293 13.55 -1.80 -9.69
C ASP A 293 13.51 -1.55 -8.18
N VAL A 294 12.28 -1.52 -7.64
CA VAL A 294 12.00 -1.23 -6.22
C VAL A 294 12.63 -2.28 -5.30
N TYR A 295 12.70 -3.53 -5.74
CA TYR A 295 13.29 -4.61 -4.94
C TYR A 295 14.82 -4.50 -4.88
N ARG A 296 15.46 -4.06 -5.95
CA ARG A 296 16.90 -3.73 -5.96
C ARG A 296 17.18 -2.52 -5.07
N LEU A 297 16.36 -1.47 -5.16
CA LEU A 297 16.48 -0.30 -4.29
C LEU A 297 16.36 -0.65 -2.81
N LEU A 298 15.47 -1.59 -2.44
CA LEU A 298 15.38 -2.08 -1.06
C LEU A 298 16.71 -2.63 -0.56
N ASP A 299 17.39 -3.45 -1.36
CA ASP A 299 18.68 -4.03 -0.99
C ASP A 299 19.78 -2.96 -0.84
N GLU A 300 19.83 -2.00 -1.76
CA GLU A 300 20.84 -0.94 -1.79
C GLU A 300 20.64 0.06 -0.63
N ILE A 301 19.42 0.56 -0.47
CA ILE A 301 19.06 1.58 0.52
C ILE A 301 19.03 0.98 1.93
N GLY A 302 18.58 -0.27 2.08
CA GLY A 302 18.53 -0.97 3.36
C GLY A 302 19.90 -1.23 4.00
N ARG A 303 21.00 -0.91 3.34
CA ARG A 303 22.35 -0.95 3.92
C ARG A 303 22.74 0.36 4.60
N ARG A 304 22.05 1.46 4.32
CA ARG A 304 22.42 2.82 4.73
C ARG A 304 21.33 3.57 5.51
N VAL A 305 20.09 3.12 5.43
CA VAL A 305 18.97 3.79 6.12
C VAL A 305 18.55 2.98 7.34
N PRO A 306 18.72 3.53 8.55
CA PRO A 306 18.34 2.88 9.80
C PRO A 306 16.85 3.08 10.11
N LEU A 307 16.35 2.36 11.12
CA LEU A 307 15.03 2.58 11.69
C LEU A 307 15.02 3.80 12.61
N LEU A 308 14.21 4.82 12.28
CA LEU A 308 14.08 6.05 13.04
C LEU A 308 12.77 6.17 13.81
N CYS A 309 11.71 5.49 13.35
CA CYS A 309 10.39 5.58 13.96
C CYS A 309 9.71 4.22 13.96
N ALA A 310 9.18 3.82 15.12
CA ALA A 310 8.52 2.53 15.28
C ALA A 310 7.11 2.71 15.86
N ILE A 311 6.17 2.72 14.94
CA ILE A 311 4.73 2.79 15.22
C ILE A 311 4.15 1.38 15.24
N LYS A 312 3.11 1.14 16.07
CA LYS A 312 2.38 -0.12 16.09
C LYS A 312 2.03 -0.58 14.66
N PRO A 313 2.23 -1.85 14.33
CA PRO A 313 2.55 -3.01 15.19
C PRO A 313 4.05 -3.21 15.49
N ASN A 314 4.94 -2.34 15.01
CA ASN A 314 6.40 -2.53 15.10
C ASN A 314 7.03 -1.82 16.30
N GLY A 315 6.25 -1.09 17.08
CA GLY A 315 6.64 -0.37 18.28
C GLY A 315 5.43 -0.07 19.14
N SER A 316 5.63 0.66 20.23
CA SER A 316 4.57 1.07 21.16
C SER A 316 3.87 2.37 20.76
N GLY A 317 4.49 3.20 19.91
CA GLY A 317 3.89 4.42 19.39
C GLY A 317 2.69 4.16 18.50
N ARG A 318 1.76 5.10 18.42
CA ARG A 318 0.62 5.06 17.51
C ARG A 318 0.77 6.07 16.38
N ILE A 319 -0.06 5.98 15.37
CA ILE A 319 0.01 6.87 14.20
C ILE A 319 -0.21 8.33 14.58
N GLU A 320 -1.05 8.60 15.59
CA GLU A 320 -1.27 9.93 16.14
C GLU A 320 -0.03 10.52 16.82
N ASP A 321 0.83 9.66 17.42
CA ASP A 321 2.09 10.10 18.00
C ASP A 321 3.07 10.54 16.89
N LEU A 322 3.05 9.85 15.75
CA LEU A 322 3.84 10.24 14.58
C LEU A 322 3.34 11.56 13.99
N GLU A 323 2.02 11.77 13.88
CA GLU A 323 1.47 13.07 13.45
C GLU A 323 1.91 14.19 14.38
N ALA A 324 1.76 14.00 15.71
CA ALA A 324 2.16 14.96 16.72
C ALA A 324 3.67 15.27 16.69
N ALA A 325 4.51 14.28 16.32
CA ALA A 325 5.95 14.46 16.16
C ALA A 325 6.36 15.19 14.87
N GLY A 326 5.40 15.46 13.96
CA GLY A 326 5.60 16.18 12.70
C GLY A 326 5.45 15.33 11.44
N GLY A 327 5.03 14.07 11.58
CA GLY A 327 4.65 13.20 10.45
C GLY A 327 5.79 12.80 9.53
N ALA A 328 5.43 12.39 8.31
CA ALA A 328 6.39 12.02 7.27
C ALA A 328 7.35 13.16 6.92
N LEU A 329 6.86 14.41 6.95
CA LEU A 329 7.68 15.58 6.69
C LEU A 329 8.84 15.70 7.70
N ALA A 330 8.57 15.42 8.98
CA ALA A 330 9.60 15.41 10.02
C ALA A 330 10.58 14.24 9.89
N VAL A 331 10.09 13.06 9.47
CA VAL A 331 10.97 11.91 9.15
C VAL A 331 11.88 12.26 7.97
N MET A 332 11.34 12.85 6.90
CA MET A 332 12.15 13.32 5.76
C MET A 332 13.16 14.39 6.16
N LYS A 333 12.81 15.26 7.12
CA LYS A 333 13.77 16.23 7.68
C LYS A 333 14.95 15.55 8.39
N ARG A 334 14.71 14.46 9.12
CA ARG A 334 15.81 13.65 9.71
C ARG A 334 16.67 12.98 8.64
N LEU A 335 16.03 12.53 7.57
CA LEU A 335 16.68 11.84 6.46
C LEU A 335 17.28 12.80 5.40
N GLU A 336 17.13 14.11 5.55
CA GLU A 336 17.57 15.10 4.54
C GLU A 336 19.00 14.86 4.03
N PRO A 337 20.00 14.45 4.85
CA PRO A 337 21.36 14.19 4.36
C PRO A 337 21.47 13.01 3.39
N VAL A 338 20.48 12.10 3.35
CA VAL A 338 20.49 10.88 2.52
C VAL A 338 19.38 10.86 1.48
N LEU A 339 18.53 11.90 1.42
CA LEU A 339 17.47 12.03 0.43
C LEU A 339 17.93 12.85 -0.79
N ASN A 340 17.30 12.57 -1.92
CA ASN A 340 17.45 13.35 -3.15
C ASN A 340 16.58 14.61 -3.06
N GLY A 341 17.15 15.71 -2.56
CA GLY A 341 16.43 16.94 -2.25
C GLY A 341 15.90 17.72 -3.46
N ASP A 342 16.49 17.55 -4.63
CA ASP A 342 16.18 18.35 -5.83
C ASP A 342 15.00 17.78 -6.65
N VAL A 343 14.37 16.70 -6.20
CA VAL A 343 13.17 16.13 -6.86
C VAL A 343 11.99 17.09 -6.77
N MET A 344 11.25 17.21 -7.88
CA MET A 344 10.03 18.05 -7.96
C MET A 344 8.89 17.41 -7.17
N THR A 345 7.97 18.23 -6.66
CA THR A 345 6.75 17.79 -5.98
C THR A 345 5.52 18.51 -6.52
N VAL A 346 4.31 18.08 -6.12
CA VAL A 346 3.04 18.73 -6.47
C VAL A 346 2.94 20.19 -5.99
N THR A 347 3.83 20.65 -5.09
CA THR A 347 3.87 22.07 -4.72
C THR A 347 4.45 22.95 -5.82
N GLY A 348 5.03 22.37 -6.88
CA GLY A 348 5.81 23.07 -7.89
C GLY A 348 7.17 23.53 -7.39
N ARG A 349 7.61 22.99 -6.25
CA ARG A 349 8.91 23.20 -5.61
C ARG A 349 9.61 21.86 -5.41
N THR A 350 10.91 21.92 -5.14
CA THR A 350 11.69 20.73 -4.79
C THR A 350 11.38 20.22 -3.39
N LEU A 351 11.73 18.95 -3.11
CA LEU A 351 11.63 18.38 -1.78
C LEU A 351 12.44 19.20 -0.76
N LYS A 352 13.67 19.58 -1.10
CA LYS A 352 14.54 20.39 -0.24
C LYS A 352 13.89 21.72 0.16
N GLU A 353 13.25 22.41 -0.80
CA GLU A 353 12.52 23.64 -0.51
C GLU A 353 11.33 23.40 0.44
N ASN A 354 10.59 22.30 0.26
CA ASN A 354 9.50 21.92 1.15
C ASN A 354 10.00 21.58 2.57
N LEU A 355 11.20 21.01 2.71
CA LEU A 355 11.81 20.65 3.99
C LEU A 355 12.40 21.86 4.76
N THR A 356 12.48 23.04 4.17
CA THR A 356 13.10 24.23 4.80
C THR A 356 12.44 24.57 6.14
N HIS A 357 11.12 24.43 6.25
CA HIS A 357 10.36 24.75 7.46
C HIS A 357 9.92 23.51 8.25
N ALA A 358 10.30 22.31 7.80
CA ALA A 358 9.97 21.07 8.49
C ALA A 358 10.73 20.98 9.82
N ARG A 359 10.04 20.51 10.86
CA ARG A 359 10.61 20.35 12.21
C ARG A 359 10.22 19.01 12.79
N VAL A 360 11.13 18.41 13.54
CA VAL A 360 10.84 17.26 14.40
C VAL A 360 10.39 17.80 15.75
N LEU A 361 9.15 17.53 16.12
CA LEU A 361 8.54 18.06 17.35
C LEU A 361 8.74 17.14 18.54
N ASP A 362 8.95 15.84 18.31
CA ASP A 362 9.28 14.85 19.35
C ASP A 362 10.39 13.91 18.85
N GLY A 363 11.58 14.05 19.43
CA GLY A 363 12.74 13.22 19.15
C GLY A 363 12.68 11.80 19.78
N LYS A 364 11.72 11.53 20.68
CA LYS A 364 11.49 10.17 21.20
C LYS A 364 10.71 9.31 20.21
N ILE A 365 9.84 9.93 19.42
CA ILE A 365 9.06 9.26 18.38
C ILE A 365 9.87 9.15 17.09
N ILE A 366 10.61 10.22 16.70
CA ILE A 366 11.44 10.26 15.50
C ILE A 366 12.90 10.46 15.91
N ALA A 367 13.64 9.36 15.99
CA ALA A 367 15.06 9.33 16.36
C ALA A 367 15.95 10.05 15.34
N THR A 368 17.22 10.28 15.66
CA THR A 368 18.20 10.85 14.74
C THR A 368 18.95 9.77 13.97
N LEU A 369 19.63 10.17 12.89
CA LEU A 369 20.50 9.25 12.14
C LEU A 369 21.68 8.74 12.98
N GLU A 370 22.18 9.56 13.91
CA GLU A 370 23.31 9.24 14.79
C GLU A 370 22.89 8.31 15.94
N GLN A 371 21.62 8.35 16.34
CA GLN A 371 21.07 7.54 17.42
C GLN A 371 19.72 6.92 16.98
N PRO A 372 19.74 6.00 16.00
CA PRO A 372 18.53 5.37 15.51
C PRO A 372 17.96 4.34 16.50
N LEU A 373 16.67 4.01 16.36
CA LEU A 373 16.03 2.95 17.14
C LEU A 373 16.63 1.56 16.85
N ASN A 374 17.06 1.35 15.60
CA ASN A 374 17.83 0.19 15.17
C ASN A 374 18.78 0.64 14.04
N PRO A 375 20.08 0.37 14.12
CA PRO A 375 21.04 0.75 13.08
C PRO A 375 20.86 -0.01 11.76
N GLY A 376 20.18 -1.17 11.78
CA GLY A 376 19.85 -1.94 10.59
C GLY A 376 18.50 -1.55 9.97
N PRO A 377 18.21 -2.08 8.77
CA PRO A 377 16.95 -1.84 8.09
C PRO A 377 15.78 -2.53 8.80
N SER A 378 14.59 -1.96 8.68
CA SER A 378 13.36 -2.56 9.22
C SER A 378 12.79 -3.68 8.34
N VAL A 379 13.15 -3.71 7.06
CA VAL A 379 12.71 -4.68 6.07
C VAL A 379 13.91 -5.14 5.26
N ILE A 380 14.02 -6.43 5.03
CA ILE A 380 15.07 -7.04 4.19
C ILE A 380 14.48 -7.94 3.11
N MET A 381 15.22 -8.09 2.04
CA MET A 381 14.99 -9.12 1.04
C MET A 381 15.91 -10.32 1.32
N LEU A 382 15.33 -11.51 1.31
CA LEU A 382 16.02 -12.79 1.34
C LEU A 382 16.06 -13.37 -0.07
N ARG A 383 17.18 -14.00 -0.45
CA ARG A 383 17.33 -14.71 -1.71
C ARG A 383 17.90 -16.11 -1.45
N GLY A 384 17.73 -17.02 -2.39
CA GLY A 384 18.26 -18.37 -2.29
C GLY A 384 17.49 -19.36 -3.13
N SER A 385 17.76 -20.63 -2.93
CA SER A 385 17.15 -21.72 -3.70
C SER A 385 15.61 -21.77 -3.57
N LEU A 386 15.06 -21.31 -2.43
CA LEU A 386 13.61 -21.21 -2.23
C LEU A 386 13.00 -19.95 -2.87
N ALA A 387 13.73 -18.85 -2.95
CA ALA A 387 13.26 -17.57 -3.45
C ALA A 387 14.30 -16.90 -4.36
N PRO A 388 14.50 -17.38 -5.59
CA PRO A 388 15.56 -16.87 -6.48
C PRO A 388 15.33 -15.41 -6.90
N GLU A 389 14.09 -14.96 -7.04
CA GLU A 389 13.75 -13.55 -7.32
C GLU A 389 13.61 -12.72 -6.03
N GLY A 390 13.52 -13.37 -4.87
CA GLY A 390 13.46 -12.76 -3.56
C GLY A 390 12.22 -13.12 -2.75
N ALA A 391 12.32 -12.85 -1.46
CA ALA A 391 11.23 -12.92 -0.49
C ALA A 391 11.45 -11.84 0.56
N ILE A 392 10.39 -11.34 1.16
CA ILE A 392 10.46 -10.18 2.05
C ILE A 392 10.30 -10.60 3.50
N MET A 393 11.19 -10.11 4.36
CA MET A 393 11.10 -10.29 5.80
C MET A 393 11.16 -8.95 6.51
N LYS A 394 10.26 -8.77 7.49
CA LYS A 394 10.25 -7.61 8.37
C LYS A 394 11.06 -7.90 9.63
N LEU A 395 11.94 -6.97 10.01
CA LEU A 395 12.74 -7.03 11.22
C LEU A 395 12.11 -6.16 12.30
N GLY A 396 11.98 -6.65 13.53
CA GLY A 396 11.50 -5.87 14.67
C GLY A 396 12.61 -4.99 15.27
N ILE A 397 12.25 -4.17 16.27
CA ILE A 397 13.19 -3.28 16.99
C ILE A 397 14.29 -4.08 17.70
N GLY A 398 13.96 -5.21 18.30
CA GLY A 398 14.89 -6.03 19.10
C GLY A 398 15.82 -6.94 18.29
N GLY A 399 15.78 -6.87 16.96
CA GLY A 399 16.44 -7.85 16.09
C GLY A 399 15.74 -9.21 16.14
N LYS A 400 16.22 -10.14 15.30
CA LYS A 400 15.77 -11.54 15.30
C LYS A 400 16.98 -12.45 15.46
N ALA A 401 16.76 -13.70 15.86
CA ALA A 401 17.80 -14.71 15.79
C ALA A 401 18.42 -14.71 14.39
N ALA A 402 19.74 -14.84 14.30
CA ALA A 402 20.46 -14.73 13.04
C ALA A 402 20.04 -15.80 12.03
N THR A 403 19.67 -17.00 12.51
CA THR A 403 19.34 -18.15 11.68
C THR A 403 18.15 -18.94 12.23
N PHE A 404 17.44 -19.62 11.33
CA PHE A 404 16.44 -20.63 11.65
C PHE A 404 16.60 -21.83 10.72
N ARG A 405 16.42 -23.02 11.24
CA ARG A 405 16.42 -24.28 10.47
C ARG A 405 15.29 -25.16 10.96
N GLY A 406 14.47 -25.66 10.03
CA GLY A 406 13.34 -26.49 10.40
C GLY A 406 12.80 -27.36 9.28
N ARG A 407 11.95 -28.33 9.65
CA ARG A 407 11.24 -29.19 8.73
C ARG A 407 9.94 -28.55 8.27
N CYS A 408 9.67 -28.62 6.97
CA CYS A 408 8.48 -28.04 6.37
C CYS A 408 7.22 -28.81 6.71
N ARG A 409 6.15 -28.07 6.95
CA ARG A 409 4.76 -28.53 6.86
C ARG A 409 4.03 -27.60 5.89
N VAL A 410 3.44 -28.18 4.84
CA VAL A 410 2.91 -27.43 3.70
C VAL A 410 1.38 -27.39 3.75
N PHE A 411 0.81 -26.23 3.50
CA PHE A 411 -0.63 -25.99 3.39
C PHE A 411 -0.94 -25.19 2.13
N GLU A 412 -2.03 -25.54 1.46
CA GLU A 412 -2.49 -24.87 0.23
C GLU A 412 -3.40 -23.65 0.50
N ASN A 413 -3.81 -23.45 1.75
CA ASN A 413 -4.59 -22.29 2.21
C ASN A 413 -4.40 -22.08 3.72
N GLN A 414 -4.78 -20.90 4.21
CA GLN A 414 -4.63 -20.57 5.63
C GLN A 414 -5.66 -21.26 6.52
N GLU A 415 -6.82 -21.65 5.98
CA GLU A 415 -7.88 -22.34 6.72
C GLU A 415 -7.40 -23.71 7.20
N GLU A 416 -6.71 -24.46 6.36
CA GLU A 416 -6.08 -25.74 6.73
C GLU A 416 -5.00 -25.54 7.81
N ALA A 417 -4.15 -24.54 7.66
CA ALA A 417 -3.12 -24.21 8.65
C ALA A 417 -3.74 -23.79 10.00
N MET A 418 -4.84 -23.00 9.97
CA MET A 418 -5.60 -22.64 11.18
C MET A 418 -6.21 -23.85 11.88
N ALA A 419 -6.77 -24.80 11.12
CA ALA A 419 -7.31 -26.04 11.66
C ALA A 419 -6.21 -26.88 12.33
N ALA A 420 -5.05 -27.03 11.69
CA ALA A 420 -3.89 -27.72 12.23
C ALA A 420 -3.33 -27.05 13.50
N LEU A 421 -3.30 -25.71 13.53
CA LEU A 421 -2.90 -24.95 14.73
C LEU A 421 -3.87 -25.20 15.88
N SER A 422 -5.18 -25.13 15.62
CA SER A 422 -6.23 -25.36 16.62
C SER A 422 -6.26 -26.80 17.15
N ALA A 423 -5.89 -27.78 16.30
CA ALA A 423 -5.75 -29.19 16.69
C ALA A 423 -4.46 -29.49 17.47
N GLY A 424 -3.56 -28.51 17.63
CA GLY A 424 -2.26 -28.69 18.29
C GLY A 424 -1.25 -29.52 17.48
N GLU A 425 -1.45 -29.62 16.17
CA GLU A 425 -0.59 -30.40 15.27
C GLU A 425 0.65 -29.65 14.81
N ILE A 426 0.71 -28.32 15.00
CA ILE A 426 1.87 -27.48 14.72
C ILE A 426 2.72 -27.41 15.98
N THR A 427 4.02 -27.72 15.85
CA THR A 427 4.97 -27.78 16.97
C THR A 427 6.19 -26.89 16.73
N GLY A 428 6.90 -26.53 17.80
CA GLY A 428 8.15 -25.75 17.70
C GLY A 428 9.19 -26.38 16.77
N GLY A 429 10.01 -25.57 16.13
CA GLY A 429 11.05 -25.98 15.18
C GLY A 429 10.55 -26.27 13.74
N GLN A 430 9.27 -26.16 13.48
CA GLN A 430 8.72 -26.35 12.13
C GLN A 430 8.81 -25.09 11.27
N VAL A 431 8.87 -25.30 9.93
CA VAL A 431 8.67 -24.25 8.91
C VAL A 431 7.29 -24.48 8.29
N ILE A 432 6.37 -23.58 8.53
CA ILE A 432 5.03 -23.62 7.96
C ILE A 432 5.03 -22.94 6.60
N VAL A 433 4.76 -23.69 5.54
CA VAL A 433 4.72 -23.18 4.16
C VAL A 433 3.27 -23.04 3.74
N LEU A 434 2.83 -21.80 3.54
CA LEU A 434 1.53 -21.45 2.98
C LEU A 434 1.74 -21.05 1.51
N ARG A 435 1.40 -21.90 0.57
CA ARG A 435 1.66 -21.67 -0.86
C ARG A 435 0.38 -21.55 -1.67
N GLY A 436 0.53 -21.06 -2.93
CA GLY A 436 -0.59 -20.85 -3.82
C GLY A 436 -1.44 -19.63 -3.44
N LEU A 437 -0.88 -18.72 -2.64
CA LEU A 437 -1.52 -17.49 -2.17
C LEU A 437 -0.99 -16.24 -2.90
N GLY A 438 -0.17 -16.40 -3.95
CA GLY A 438 0.42 -15.33 -4.73
C GLY A 438 -0.58 -14.55 -5.59
N ALA A 439 -0.06 -13.65 -6.45
CA ALA A 439 -0.89 -12.77 -7.27
C ALA A 439 -1.78 -13.55 -8.24
N ARG A 440 -1.26 -14.62 -8.84
CA ARG A 440 -1.97 -15.51 -9.76
C ARG A 440 -2.64 -16.67 -9.04
N GLY A 441 -1.93 -17.32 -8.15
CA GLY A 441 -2.40 -18.51 -7.44
C GLY A 441 -3.55 -18.18 -6.52
N GLY A 442 -3.45 -17.10 -5.75
CA GLY A 442 -4.37 -16.71 -4.72
C GLY A 442 -5.80 -16.35 -5.12
N PRO A 443 -6.24 -15.88 -6.33
CA PRO A 443 -5.61 -14.75 -6.97
C PRO A 443 -5.60 -13.50 -6.08
N GLY A 444 -4.75 -12.55 -6.45
CA GLY A 444 -4.73 -11.28 -5.76
C GLY A 444 -3.96 -11.27 -4.45
N VAL A 445 -2.98 -12.16 -4.30
CA VAL A 445 -2.14 -12.24 -3.10
C VAL A 445 -3.01 -12.49 -1.86
N ALA A 446 -3.63 -13.67 -1.81
CA ALA A 446 -4.51 -14.06 -0.71
C ALA A 446 -3.79 -13.97 0.64
N SER A 447 -4.54 -13.64 1.67
CA SER A 447 -3.97 -13.33 2.97
C SER A 447 -3.48 -14.57 3.70
N ALA A 448 -2.26 -14.54 4.21
CA ALA A 448 -1.75 -15.44 5.25
C ALA A 448 -1.78 -14.77 6.64
N SER A 449 -2.29 -13.54 6.72
CA SER A 449 -2.16 -12.70 7.92
C SER A 449 -2.98 -13.22 9.10
N TRP A 450 -4.09 -13.89 8.87
CA TRP A 450 -4.92 -14.45 9.95
C TRP A 450 -4.19 -15.60 10.65
N PHE A 451 -3.55 -16.47 9.88
CA PHE A 451 -2.73 -17.54 10.46
C PHE A 451 -1.55 -16.96 11.26
N VAL A 452 -0.84 -15.98 10.70
CA VAL A 452 0.29 -15.32 11.40
C VAL A 452 -0.17 -14.63 12.68
N ALA A 453 -1.31 -13.95 12.67
CA ALA A 453 -1.88 -13.32 13.87
C ALA A 453 -2.23 -14.37 14.94
N ALA A 454 -2.86 -15.48 14.54
CA ALA A 454 -3.18 -16.57 15.45
C ALA A 454 -1.91 -17.20 16.07
N VAL A 455 -0.88 -17.44 15.26
CA VAL A 455 0.42 -17.94 15.74
C VAL A 455 1.07 -16.98 16.72
N ASN A 456 1.04 -15.67 16.46
CA ASN A 456 1.59 -14.64 17.35
C ASN A 456 0.89 -14.59 18.71
N GLY A 457 -0.38 -14.97 18.80
CA GLY A 457 -1.13 -15.12 20.05
C GLY A 457 -0.69 -16.32 20.89
N THR A 458 0.14 -17.23 20.35
CA THR A 458 0.66 -18.42 21.00
C THR A 458 2.17 -18.30 21.29
N ARG A 459 2.75 -19.28 21.99
CA ARG A 459 4.21 -19.40 22.15
C ARG A 459 4.94 -19.75 20.86
N LEU A 460 4.23 -20.38 19.92
CA LEU A 460 4.80 -20.83 18.64
C LEU A 460 5.29 -19.65 17.77
N GLY A 461 4.82 -18.44 18.00
CA GLY A 461 5.25 -17.25 17.24
C GLY A 461 6.76 -17.00 17.22
N GLU A 462 7.50 -17.48 18.24
CA GLU A 462 8.96 -17.40 18.32
C GLU A 462 9.66 -18.72 18.01
N GLU A 463 8.91 -19.82 17.97
CA GLU A 463 9.44 -21.18 17.85
C GLU A 463 9.34 -21.76 16.43
N ILE A 464 8.54 -21.16 15.54
CA ILE A 464 8.37 -21.61 14.15
C ILE A 464 8.75 -20.52 13.16
N ALA A 465 8.96 -20.93 11.89
CA ALA A 465 8.99 -20.01 10.76
C ALA A 465 7.71 -20.16 9.91
N VAL A 466 7.25 -19.03 9.33
CA VAL A 466 6.15 -19.01 8.35
C VAL A 466 6.67 -18.46 7.03
N ILE A 467 6.48 -19.21 5.93
CA ILE A 467 6.91 -18.82 4.59
C ILE A 467 5.70 -18.88 3.66
N THR A 468 5.48 -17.82 2.87
CA THR A 468 4.34 -17.76 1.95
C THR A 468 4.66 -16.93 0.70
N ASP A 469 4.06 -17.30 -0.42
CA ASP A 469 3.97 -16.45 -1.62
C ASP A 469 2.83 -15.42 -1.53
N GLY A 470 2.02 -15.48 -0.46
CA GLY A 470 0.89 -14.62 -0.20
C GLY A 470 1.22 -13.30 0.49
N GLN A 471 0.15 -12.61 0.87
CA GLN A 471 0.20 -11.33 1.57
C GLN A 471 0.34 -11.53 3.08
N LEU A 472 1.25 -10.74 3.66
CA LEU A 472 1.36 -10.54 5.10
C LEU A 472 0.91 -9.13 5.48
N SER A 473 0.33 -8.98 6.68
CA SER A 473 0.05 -7.67 7.29
C SER A 473 1.31 -7.09 7.95
N GLY A 474 1.17 -5.94 8.62
CA GLY A 474 2.25 -5.38 9.45
C GLY A 474 2.65 -6.23 10.66
N LEU A 475 1.82 -7.19 11.06
CA LEU A 475 1.96 -8.04 12.27
C LEU A 475 2.97 -9.19 12.10
N ASN A 476 4.12 -8.94 11.52
CA ASN A 476 5.12 -9.98 11.22
C ASN A 476 6.12 -10.11 12.36
N ARG A 477 5.78 -10.85 13.41
CA ARG A 477 6.71 -11.27 14.46
C ARG A 477 7.40 -12.58 14.07
N GLY A 478 8.49 -12.92 14.73
CA GLY A 478 9.22 -14.17 14.47
C GLY A 478 9.80 -14.26 13.04
N PHE A 479 10.07 -15.48 12.59
CA PHE A 479 10.56 -15.76 11.23
C PHE A 479 9.40 -15.81 10.24
N THR A 480 8.86 -14.64 9.85
CA THR A 480 7.74 -14.54 8.92
C THR A 480 8.22 -13.95 7.60
N ILE A 481 8.18 -14.76 6.53
CA ILE A 481 8.67 -14.45 5.19
C ILE A 481 7.49 -14.47 4.23
N GLY A 482 7.24 -13.37 3.55
CA GLY A 482 6.14 -13.23 2.58
C GLY A 482 6.62 -12.83 1.19
N GLN A 483 5.67 -12.85 0.26
CA GLN A 483 5.91 -12.48 -1.12
C GLN A 483 7.11 -13.26 -1.73
N VAL A 484 7.15 -14.59 -1.49
CA VAL A 484 8.16 -15.46 -2.10
C VAL A 484 8.01 -15.42 -3.63
N MET A 485 9.09 -15.10 -4.31
CA MET A 485 9.11 -14.93 -5.76
C MET A 485 10.17 -15.83 -6.42
N PRO A 486 9.81 -16.51 -7.54
CA PRO A 486 8.48 -16.61 -8.13
C PRO A 486 7.46 -17.33 -7.24
N GLU A 487 6.17 -16.99 -7.38
CA GLU A 487 5.08 -17.67 -6.66
C GLU A 487 4.87 -19.13 -7.12
N ALA A 488 4.14 -19.92 -6.36
CA ALA A 488 3.86 -21.32 -6.71
C ALA A 488 3.13 -21.46 -8.06
N ALA A 489 2.18 -20.58 -8.36
CA ALA A 489 1.42 -20.58 -9.62
C ALA A 489 2.28 -20.26 -10.85
N ASP A 490 3.41 -19.59 -10.67
CA ASP A 490 4.40 -19.30 -11.72
C ASP A 490 5.52 -20.38 -11.76
N GLY A 491 5.36 -21.49 -11.05
CA GLY A 491 6.33 -22.59 -11.01
C GLY A 491 7.57 -22.28 -10.16
N GLY A 492 7.47 -21.32 -9.24
CA GLY A 492 8.53 -21.00 -8.28
C GLY A 492 8.90 -22.19 -7.39
N PRO A 493 10.10 -22.19 -6.79
CA PRO A 493 10.57 -23.30 -5.95
C PRO A 493 9.62 -23.64 -4.78
N ILE A 494 8.87 -22.66 -4.29
CA ILE A 494 7.87 -22.88 -3.22
C ILE A 494 6.81 -23.92 -3.63
N ALA A 495 6.50 -24.06 -4.93
CA ALA A 495 5.60 -25.09 -5.45
C ALA A 495 6.14 -26.50 -5.27
N LEU A 496 7.46 -26.65 -5.14
CA LEU A 496 8.16 -27.92 -5.09
C LEU A 496 8.38 -28.43 -3.66
N VAL A 497 8.12 -27.59 -2.65
CA VAL A 497 8.30 -27.95 -1.24
C VAL A 497 7.32 -29.05 -0.85
N ARG A 498 7.80 -30.03 -0.08
CA ARG A 498 6.99 -31.12 0.48
C ARG A 498 7.14 -31.17 2.00
N ASP A 499 6.19 -31.81 2.65
CA ASP A 499 6.27 -32.10 4.08
C ASP A 499 7.58 -32.85 4.40
N GLY A 500 8.25 -32.42 5.46
CA GLY A 500 9.52 -32.98 5.90
C GLY A 500 10.77 -32.43 5.19
N ASP A 501 10.66 -31.68 4.11
CA ASP A 501 11.80 -30.95 3.53
C ASP A 501 12.41 -30.00 4.57
N GLU A 502 13.70 -29.75 4.47
CA GLU A 502 14.39 -28.82 5.36
C GLU A 502 14.56 -27.46 4.70
N VAL A 503 14.20 -26.40 5.43
CA VAL A 503 14.52 -25.02 5.04
C VAL A 503 15.48 -24.40 6.04
N PHE A 504 16.46 -23.67 5.50
CA PHE A 504 17.40 -22.85 6.26
C PHE A 504 17.22 -21.38 5.92
N ILE A 505 17.06 -20.55 6.97
CA ILE A 505 16.92 -19.10 6.90
C ILE A 505 18.14 -18.48 7.57
N ASP A 506 18.84 -17.59 6.87
CA ASP A 506 19.93 -16.76 7.39
C ASP A 506 19.59 -15.29 7.22
N VAL A 507 19.18 -14.65 8.31
CA VAL A 507 18.78 -13.24 8.33
C VAL A 507 19.98 -12.32 8.05
N THR A 508 21.13 -12.63 8.63
CA THR A 508 22.35 -11.84 8.48
C THR A 508 22.91 -11.97 7.05
N GLY A 509 22.98 -13.19 6.53
CA GLY A 509 23.41 -13.49 5.16
C GLY A 509 22.34 -13.19 4.11
N ARG A 510 21.12 -12.80 4.53
CA ARG A 510 19.95 -12.54 3.66
C ARG A 510 19.62 -13.72 2.75
N LYS A 511 19.59 -14.93 3.30
CA LYS A 511 19.37 -16.16 2.54
C LYS A 511 18.15 -16.94 3.01
N VAL A 512 17.48 -17.61 2.07
CA VAL A 512 16.46 -18.62 2.34
C VAL A 512 16.67 -19.81 1.39
N GLU A 513 17.08 -20.94 1.97
CA GLU A 513 17.49 -22.11 1.21
C GLU A 513 16.56 -23.30 1.46
N LEU A 514 16.16 -23.96 0.39
CA LEU A 514 15.50 -25.25 0.40
C LEU A 514 16.58 -26.33 0.28
N ASN A 515 16.84 -27.05 1.39
CA ASN A 515 17.92 -28.04 1.47
C ASN A 515 17.43 -29.40 0.95
N ILE A 516 17.35 -29.53 -0.36
CA ILE A 516 17.11 -30.79 -1.06
C ILE A 516 18.16 -30.98 -2.15
N ASP A 517 18.39 -32.23 -2.53
CA ASP A 517 19.32 -32.55 -3.60
C ASP A 517 18.91 -31.92 -4.94
N ALA A 518 19.86 -31.47 -5.73
CA ALA A 518 19.60 -30.81 -7.01
C ALA A 518 18.88 -31.73 -8.02
N GLY A 519 19.18 -33.04 -7.99
CA GLY A 519 18.50 -34.03 -8.81
C GLY A 519 17.04 -34.22 -8.42
N GLU A 520 16.75 -34.27 -7.10
CA GLU A 520 15.39 -34.33 -6.57
C GLU A 520 14.61 -33.05 -6.93
N LEU A 521 15.23 -31.86 -6.80
CA LEU A 521 14.61 -30.60 -7.20
C LEU A 521 14.25 -30.59 -8.68
N ALA A 522 15.15 -31.07 -9.54
CA ALA A 522 14.92 -31.17 -10.98
C ALA A 522 13.80 -32.18 -11.31
N ALA A 523 13.76 -33.32 -10.63
CA ALA A 523 12.71 -34.33 -10.79
C ALA A 523 11.34 -33.77 -10.36
N ARG A 524 11.27 -33.08 -9.23
CA ARG A 524 10.02 -32.43 -8.78
C ARG A 524 9.55 -31.36 -9.75
N ARG A 525 10.48 -30.57 -10.31
CA ARG A 525 10.17 -29.55 -11.33
C ARG A 525 9.62 -30.17 -12.61
N ALA A 526 10.22 -31.26 -13.07
CA ALA A 526 9.74 -31.99 -14.25
C ALA A 526 8.35 -32.64 -14.06
N ALA A 527 8.02 -33.01 -12.82
CA ALA A 527 6.73 -33.59 -12.45
C ALA A 527 5.67 -32.54 -12.07
N LEU A 528 6.03 -31.25 -11.98
CA LEU A 528 5.08 -30.20 -11.60
C LEU A 528 4.04 -30.00 -12.71
N ALA A 529 2.77 -30.23 -12.35
CA ALA A 529 1.66 -29.97 -13.27
C ALA A 529 1.53 -28.46 -13.54
N PRO A 530 1.16 -28.05 -14.78
CA PRO A 530 0.86 -26.66 -15.08
C PRO A 530 -0.22 -26.11 -14.15
N PHE A 531 -0.05 -24.89 -13.68
CA PHE A 531 -1.05 -24.22 -12.88
C PHE A 531 -2.37 -24.06 -13.64
N VAL A 532 -3.47 -24.49 -13.03
CA VAL A 532 -4.82 -24.35 -13.59
C VAL A 532 -5.58 -23.34 -12.72
N PRO A 533 -5.98 -22.17 -13.29
CA PRO A 533 -6.76 -21.20 -12.57
C PRO A 533 -8.08 -21.77 -12.05
N ALA A 534 -8.35 -21.64 -10.75
CA ALA A 534 -9.59 -22.11 -10.13
C ALA A 534 -10.81 -21.27 -10.54
N GLU A 535 -10.59 -20.01 -10.88
CA GLU A 535 -11.65 -19.09 -11.24
C GLU A 535 -12.16 -19.35 -12.67
N ARG A 536 -13.46 -19.58 -12.80
CA ARG A 536 -14.08 -19.93 -14.11
C ARG A 536 -14.69 -18.73 -14.83
N ARG A 537 -15.06 -17.65 -14.10
CA ARG A 537 -15.75 -16.48 -14.64
C ARG A 537 -15.54 -15.24 -13.77
N GLY A 538 -15.90 -14.07 -14.28
CA GLY A 538 -15.91 -12.80 -13.56
C GLY A 538 -14.53 -12.17 -13.44
N TRP A 539 -14.44 -11.15 -12.56
CA TRP A 539 -13.26 -10.31 -12.44
C TRP A 539 -12.01 -11.10 -12.03
N LEU A 540 -12.12 -12.02 -11.08
CA LEU A 540 -10.97 -12.83 -10.64
C LEU A 540 -10.41 -13.70 -11.77
N ARG A 541 -11.26 -14.21 -12.68
CA ARG A 541 -10.80 -14.95 -13.87
C ARG A 541 -9.98 -14.07 -14.80
N ILE A 542 -10.47 -12.86 -15.10
CA ILE A 542 -9.75 -11.88 -15.93
C ILE A 542 -8.41 -11.55 -15.27
N TYR A 543 -8.43 -11.22 -13.98
CA TYR A 543 -7.24 -10.90 -13.21
C TYR A 543 -6.20 -12.02 -13.27
N GLN A 544 -6.57 -13.27 -12.98
CA GLN A 544 -5.65 -14.42 -13.00
C GLN A 544 -4.94 -14.61 -14.34
N HIS A 545 -5.61 -14.29 -15.45
CA HIS A 545 -5.01 -14.40 -16.78
C HIS A 545 -4.05 -13.25 -17.11
N MET A 546 -4.29 -12.07 -16.58
CA MET A 546 -3.57 -10.87 -16.95
C MET A 546 -2.50 -10.44 -15.97
N VAL A 547 -2.59 -10.91 -14.71
CA VAL A 547 -1.69 -10.44 -13.66
C VAL A 547 -0.26 -10.88 -13.94
N GLN A 548 0.66 -9.92 -13.83
CA GLN A 548 2.10 -10.12 -13.91
C GLN A 548 2.65 -10.61 -12.55
N PRO A 549 3.85 -11.22 -12.53
CA PRO A 549 4.52 -11.58 -11.27
C PRO A 549 4.67 -10.40 -10.31
N LEU A 550 4.74 -10.68 -9.01
CA LEU A 550 4.94 -9.64 -7.97
C LEU A 550 6.24 -8.87 -8.16
N SER A 551 7.30 -9.51 -8.67
CA SER A 551 8.56 -8.85 -9.07
C SER A 551 8.36 -7.77 -10.15
N LYS A 552 7.22 -7.79 -10.85
CA LYS A 552 6.78 -6.77 -11.81
C LYS A 552 5.62 -5.90 -11.26
N GLY A 553 5.39 -5.93 -9.95
CA GLY A 553 4.37 -5.14 -9.27
C GLY A 553 2.96 -5.75 -9.28
N GLY A 554 2.77 -6.96 -9.82
CA GLY A 554 1.46 -7.61 -9.92
C GLY A 554 0.44 -6.78 -10.69
N THR A 555 0.86 -6.05 -11.74
CA THR A 555 0.00 -5.23 -12.58
C THR A 555 -0.67 -6.05 -13.67
N LEU A 556 -1.69 -5.51 -14.31
CA LEU A 556 -2.37 -6.19 -15.41
C LEU A 556 -1.71 -5.82 -16.75
N LYS A 557 -1.11 -6.80 -17.39
CA LYS A 557 -0.63 -6.66 -18.78
C LYS A 557 -1.07 -7.90 -19.57
N PRO A 558 -1.59 -7.72 -20.80
CA PRO A 558 -1.89 -8.87 -21.65
C PRO A 558 -0.59 -9.64 -21.90
N ASN A 559 -0.66 -10.97 -21.80
CA ASN A 559 0.41 -11.84 -22.29
C ASN A 559 0.27 -11.89 -23.81
N LEU A 560 0.95 -10.98 -24.51
CA LEU A 560 1.02 -10.94 -25.97
C LEU A 560 2.11 -11.87 -26.46
#